data_c15b052dd61cff6cd100d3824fbf8ef8
#
_entry.id   c15b052dd61cff6cd100d3824fbf8ef8
#
_cell.length_a   1.000
_cell.length_b   1.000
_cell.length_c   1.000
_cell.angle_alpha   90.00
_cell.angle_beta   90.00
_cell.angle_gamma   90.00
#
_symmetry.space_group_name_H-M   'P 1'
#
loop_
_entity.id
_entity.type
_entity.pdbx_description
1 polymer ?
#
loop_
_entity_poly.entity_id
_entity_poly.type
_entity_poly.pdbx_seq_one_letter_code
_entity_poly.pdbx_strand_id
1 'polypeptide(L)'
;MTGFLAIVCLIVGLVAWWLSRAARSQSGLPSGEVVYSDTRAWVPVEKPLFSSAYRLVGKPDYLVKDRRAIVPVEVKSAHAPPTGPRAGHILQLAAYCLLVEEVYGRRPAYGIIKYADKTFSVENTDPLRSQLLDVLDEMRGALHEGAAQRSHADVRRCLGCGYRHACDERLA
;
A
#
# COMPACT_ATOMS: atom_id res chain seq x y z
N MET A 1 30.34 -37.04 -3.52
CA MET A 1 29.39 -36.32 -4.43
C MET A 1 28.24 -35.66 -3.72
N THR A 2 27.68 -36.22 -2.65
CA THR A 2 26.53 -35.65 -1.90
C THR A 2 26.81 -34.29 -1.22
N GLY A 3 28.05 -34.11 -0.67
CA GLY A 3 28.38 -32.83 0.00
C GLY A 3 28.55 -31.65 -0.95
N PHE A 4 29.04 -31.87 -2.17
CA PHE A 4 29.16 -30.81 -3.17
C PHE A 4 27.78 -30.30 -3.64
N LEU A 5 26.84 -31.22 -3.87
CA LEU A 5 25.47 -30.87 -4.27
C LEU A 5 24.76 -30.08 -3.20
N ALA A 6 24.95 -30.45 -1.92
CA ALA A 6 24.36 -29.73 -0.79
C ALA A 6 24.87 -28.27 -0.68
N ILE A 7 26.19 -28.08 -0.89
CA ILE A 7 26.80 -26.75 -0.87
C ILE A 7 26.27 -25.88 -2.03
N VAL A 8 26.15 -26.44 -3.23
CA VAL A 8 25.60 -25.73 -4.40
C VAL A 8 24.15 -25.32 -4.16
N CYS A 9 23.30 -26.21 -3.64
CA CYS A 9 21.92 -25.89 -3.29
C CYS A 9 21.81 -24.76 -2.23
N LEU A 10 22.71 -24.77 -1.25
CA LEU A 10 22.76 -23.76 -0.20
C LEU A 10 23.15 -22.39 -0.75
N ILE A 11 24.15 -22.34 -1.64
CA ILE A 11 24.58 -21.09 -2.30
C ILE A 11 23.46 -20.54 -3.20
N VAL A 12 22.83 -21.41 -4.02
CA VAL A 12 21.71 -21.02 -4.88
C VAL A 12 20.54 -20.49 -4.04
N GLY A 13 20.22 -21.14 -2.92
CA GLY A 13 19.19 -20.69 -1.99
C GLY A 13 19.50 -19.32 -1.38
N LEU A 14 20.74 -19.09 -0.95
CA LEU A 14 21.20 -17.81 -0.40
C LEU A 14 21.17 -16.69 -1.45
N VAL A 15 21.62 -16.98 -2.67
CA VAL A 15 21.59 -16.02 -3.78
C VAL A 15 20.15 -15.68 -4.17
N ALA A 16 19.26 -16.67 -4.28
CA ALA A 16 17.86 -16.46 -4.56
C ALA A 16 17.17 -15.65 -3.44
N TRP A 17 17.49 -15.94 -2.19
CA TRP A 17 16.99 -15.18 -1.04
C TRP A 17 17.49 -13.72 -1.05
N TRP A 18 18.78 -13.51 -1.36
CA TRP A 18 19.39 -12.19 -1.45
C TRP A 18 18.80 -11.37 -2.61
N LEU A 19 18.65 -12.00 -3.81
CA LEU A 19 18.01 -11.37 -4.97
C LEU A 19 16.54 -11.02 -4.71
N SER A 20 15.80 -11.89 -4.04
CA SER A 20 14.43 -11.64 -3.61
C SER A 20 14.33 -10.45 -2.64
N ARG A 21 15.31 -10.32 -1.74
CA ARG A 21 15.39 -9.22 -0.79
C ARG A 21 15.79 -7.91 -1.48
N ALA A 22 16.71 -7.95 -2.41
CA ALA A 22 17.13 -6.80 -3.22
C ALA A 22 16.00 -6.30 -4.15
N ALA A 23 15.26 -7.22 -4.78
CA ALA A 23 14.09 -6.87 -5.59
C ALA A 23 12.97 -6.20 -4.76
N ARG A 24 12.78 -6.61 -3.50
CA ARG A 24 11.84 -5.96 -2.58
C ARG A 24 12.31 -4.57 -2.15
N SER A 25 13.61 -4.36 -1.95
CA SER A 25 14.13 -3.03 -1.60
C SER A 25 14.05 -2.04 -2.76
N GLN A 26 14.08 -2.52 -4.00
CA GLN A 26 13.91 -1.67 -5.19
C GLN A 26 12.45 -1.24 -5.44
N SER A 27 11.47 -1.98 -4.90
CA SER A 27 10.05 -1.59 -5.00
C SER A 27 9.68 -0.43 -4.06
N GLY A 28 10.57 -0.04 -3.12
CA GLY A 28 10.33 1.02 -2.14
C GLY A 28 9.14 0.79 -1.20
N LEU A 29 8.47 -0.36 -1.32
CA LEU A 29 7.30 -0.70 -0.52
C LEU A 29 7.73 -1.37 0.77
N PRO A 30 7.41 -0.81 1.95
CA PRO A 30 7.71 -1.46 3.22
C PRO A 30 6.97 -2.79 3.34
N SER A 31 7.65 -3.80 3.84
CA SER A 31 7.01 -5.06 4.24
C SER A 31 6.13 -4.78 5.46
N GLY A 32 4.81 -5.05 5.34
CA GLY A 32 3.91 -4.93 6.48
C GLY A 32 4.25 -5.96 7.55
N GLU A 33 4.39 -5.51 8.78
CA GLU A 33 4.52 -6.39 9.94
C GLU A 33 3.14 -6.87 10.39
N VAL A 34 3.00 -8.17 10.70
CA VAL A 34 1.75 -8.70 11.26
C VAL A 34 1.65 -8.27 12.72
N VAL A 35 0.71 -7.39 13.02
CA VAL A 35 0.46 -6.89 14.37
C VAL A 35 -0.77 -7.57 14.95
N TYR A 36 -0.64 -8.13 16.16
CA TYR A 36 -1.79 -8.56 16.95
C TYR A 36 -2.54 -7.31 17.43
N SER A 37 -3.81 -7.21 17.05
CA SER A 37 -4.67 -6.09 17.44
C SER A 37 -5.01 -6.22 18.92
N ASP A 38 -4.29 -5.55 19.80
CA ASP A 38 -4.75 -5.29 21.15
C ASP A 38 -5.80 -4.18 21.14
N THR A 39 -6.81 -4.30 21.97
CA THR A 39 -8.09 -3.57 22.00
C THR A 39 -7.96 -2.08 22.30
N ARG A 40 -7.31 -1.32 21.43
CA ARG A 40 -7.40 0.15 21.45
C ARG A 40 -8.70 0.57 20.77
N ALA A 41 -9.40 1.54 21.33
CA ALA A 41 -10.68 1.97 20.81
C ALA A 41 -10.51 2.52 19.38
N TRP A 42 -11.01 1.79 18.41
CA TRP A 42 -11.08 2.22 17.02
C TRP A 42 -12.29 3.13 16.85
N VAL A 43 -12.05 4.37 16.46
CA VAL A 43 -13.10 5.34 16.22
C VAL A 43 -13.42 5.36 14.73
N PRO A 44 -14.64 5.03 14.32
CA PRO A 44 -15.08 5.14 12.93
C PRO A 44 -14.93 6.58 12.43
N VAL A 45 -14.48 6.75 11.20
CA VAL A 45 -14.37 8.07 10.58
C VAL A 45 -15.69 8.43 9.93
N GLU A 46 -16.39 9.42 10.46
CA GLU A 46 -17.70 9.84 9.93
C GLU A 46 -17.54 10.66 8.65
N LYS A 47 -16.62 11.61 8.65
CA LYS A 47 -16.40 12.55 7.53
C LYS A 47 -15.04 12.32 6.89
N PRO A 48 -14.93 12.44 5.54
CA PRO A 48 -13.65 12.37 4.87
C PRO A 48 -12.66 13.41 5.40
N LEU A 49 -11.39 13.05 5.45
CA LEU A 49 -10.28 13.96 5.65
C LEU A 49 -9.97 14.65 4.33
N PHE A 50 -9.58 15.91 4.38
CA PHE A 50 -9.26 16.71 3.20
C PHE A 50 -7.99 17.51 3.40
N SER A 51 -7.14 17.55 2.37
CA SER A 51 -5.99 18.43 2.28
C SER A 51 -6.09 19.28 1.02
N SER A 52 -6.14 20.59 1.18
CA SER A 52 -6.07 21.53 0.07
C SER A 52 -4.68 21.60 -0.55
N ALA A 53 -3.62 21.46 0.25
CA ALA A 53 -2.24 21.48 -0.20
C ALA A 53 -1.95 20.35 -1.20
N TYR A 54 -2.44 19.16 -0.88
CA TYR A 54 -2.29 17.97 -1.74
C TYR A 54 -3.51 17.71 -2.64
N ARG A 55 -4.55 18.58 -2.62
CA ARG A 55 -5.81 18.37 -3.36
C ARG A 55 -6.29 16.92 -3.25
N LEU A 56 -6.25 16.40 -2.05
CA LEU A 56 -6.50 15.00 -1.72
C LEU A 56 -7.65 14.91 -0.74
N VAL A 57 -8.54 13.97 -0.99
CA VAL A 57 -9.61 13.58 -0.08
C VAL A 57 -9.56 12.09 0.16
N GLY A 58 -9.81 11.66 1.39
CA GLY A 58 -9.84 10.26 1.72
C GLY A 58 -10.56 10.01 3.04
N LYS A 59 -11.13 8.83 3.17
CA LYS A 59 -11.86 8.43 4.37
C LYS A 59 -11.30 7.09 4.85
N PRO A 60 -10.36 7.09 5.82
CA PRO A 60 -9.99 5.86 6.52
C PRO A 60 -11.22 5.23 7.17
N ASP A 61 -11.27 3.90 7.29
CA ASP A 61 -12.38 3.24 7.98
C ASP A 61 -12.39 3.60 9.47
N TYR A 62 -11.18 3.64 10.08
CA TYR A 62 -11.03 4.00 11.48
C TYR A 62 -9.79 4.86 11.72
N LEU A 63 -9.82 5.60 12.83
CA LEU A 63 -8.65 6.24 13.44
C LEU A 63 -8.44 5.67 14.83
N VAL A 64 -7.20 5.32 15.14
CA VAL A 64 -6.79 4.78 16.44
C VAL A 64 -5.90 5.80 17.14
N LYS A 65 -6.25 6.17 18.37
CA LYS A 65 -5.36 6.97 19.21
C LYS A 65 -4.31 6.05 19.84
N ASP A 66 -3.06 6.28 19.50
CA ASP A 66 -1.92 5.61 20.12
C ASP A 66 -1.06 6.66 20.86
N ARG A 67 -1.20 6.73 22.18
CA ARG A 67 -0.55 7.73 23.03
C ARG A 67 -0.87 9.16 22.52
N ARG A 68 0.08 9.76 21.78
CA ARG A 68 -0.06 11.10 21.20
C ARG A 68 -0.20 11.09 19.68
N ALA A 69 -0.23 9.91 19.06
CA ALA A 69 -0.36 9.74 17.62
C ALA A 69 -1.81 9.34 17.25
N ILE A 70 -2.21 9.72 16.05
CA ILE A 70 -3.43 9.26 15.41
C ILE A 70 -3.02 8.37 14.25
N VAL A 71 -3.44 7.10 14.28
CA VAL A 71 -3.03 6.07 13.32
C VAL A 71 -4.22 5.72 12.44
N PRO A 72 -4.14 5.89 11.11
CA PRO A 72 -5.21 5.47 10.22
C PRO A 72 -5.26 3.95 10.07
N VAL A 73 -6.48 3.43 9.96
CA VAL A 73 -6.75 2.00 9.75
C VAL A 73 -7.63 1.83 8.54
N GLU A 74 -7.21 0.95 7.65
CA GLU A 74 -7.97 0.50 6.48
C GLU A 74 -8.36 -0.95 6.64
N VAL A 75 -9.64 -1.27 6.41
CA VAL A 75 -10.19 -2.63 6.53
C VAL A 75 -10.49 -3.20 5.14
N LYS A 76 -10.06 -4.42 4.91
CA LYS A 76 -10.31 -5.19 3.68
C LYS A 76 -11.04 -6.47 4.02
N SER A 77 -12.20 -6.69 3.42
CA SER A 77 -12.99 -7.93 3.59
C SER A 77 -12.33 -9.16 2.96
N ALA A 78 -11.39 -8.96 2.03
CA ALA A 78 -10.63 -10.04 1.41
C ALA A 78 -9.58 -10.62 2.37
N HIS A 79 -9.11 -11.84 2.08
CA HIS A 79 -7.94 -12.43 2.73
C HIS A 79 -6.66 -11.76 2.27
N ALA A 80 -5.69 -11.72 3.15
CA ALA A 80 -4.37 -11.17 2.85
C ALA A 80 -3.66 -12.02 1.79
N PRO A 81 -3.02 -11.37 0.78
CA PRO A 81 -2.15 -12.12 -0.12
C PRO A 81 -1.00 -12.79 0.64
N PRO A 82 -0.51 -13.97 0.17
CA PRO A 82 0.58 -14.69 0.84
C PRO A 82 1.86 -13.85 0.99
N THR A 83 2.08 -12.92 0.08
CA THR A 83 3.27 -12.04 0.04
C THR A 83 3.14 -10.77 0.88
N GLY A 84 2.03 -10.58 1.60
CA GLY A 84 1.75 -9.37 2.36
C GLY A 84 0.75 -8.43 1.67
N PRO A 85 0.56 -7.21 2.19
CA PRO A 85 -0.41 -6.26 1.66
C PRO A 85 -0.15 -5.91 0.19
N ARG A 86 -1.23 -5.69 -0.57
CA ARG A 86 -1.12 -5.23 -1.96
C ARG A 86 -0.55 -3.82 -2.02
N ALA A 87 0.29 -3.54 -3.03
CA ALA A 87 0.89 -2.22 -3.25
C ALA A 87 -0.13 -1.08 -3.25
N GLY A 88 -1.26 -1.25 -3.93
CA GLY A 88 -2.33 -0.25 -3.94
C GLY A 88 -2.96 0.01 -2.57
N HIS A 89 -3.04 -1.01 -1.69
CA HIS A 89 -3.53 -0.81 -0.32
C HIS A 89 -2.49 -0.09 0.56
N ILE A 90 -1.20 -0.32 0.32
CA ILE A 90 -0.11 0.40 0.99
C ILE A 90 -0.13 1.87 0.60
N LEU A 91 -0.25 2.19 -0.69
CA LEU A 91 -0.35 3.57 -1.18
C LEU A 91 -1.63 4.27 -0.68
N GLN A 92 -2.77 3.56 -0.62
CA GLN A 92 -3.99 4.08 -0.03
C GLN A 92 -3.78 4.46 1.44
N LEU A 93 -3.12 3.59 2.21
CA LEU A 93 -2.81 3.86 3.61
C LEU A 93 -1.81 5.01 3.77
N ALA A 94 -0.82 5.12 2.89
CA ALA A 94 0.12 6.25 2.85
C ALA A 94 -0.62 7.57 2.60
N ALA A 95 -1.60 7.59 1.70
CA ALA A 95 -2.46 8.75 1.48
C ALA A 95 -3.26 9.13 2.74
N TYR A 96 -3.75 8.16 3.50
CA TYR A 96 -4.40 8.42 4.78
C TYR A 96 -3.43 8.93 5.85
N CYS A 97 -2.21 8.43 5.89
CA CYS A 97 -1.18 8.98 6.79
C CYS A 97 -0.88 10.45 6.47
N LEU A 98 -0.79 10.80 5.19
CA LEU A 98 -0.62 12.18 4.74
C LEU A 98 -1.79 13.07 5.16
N LEU A 99 -3.03 12.61 4.96
CA LEU A 99 -4.24 13.33 5.38
C LEU A 99 -4.34 13.49 6.89
N VAL A 100 -3.96 12.48 7.66
CA VAL A 100 -3.92 12.56 9.13
C VAL A 100 -2.89 13.59 9.59
N GLU A 101 -1.71 13.62 8.98
CA GLU A 101 -0.69 14.64 9.25
C GLU A 101 -1.22 16.05 9.01
N GLU A 102 -1.87 16.28 7.86
CA GLU A 102 -2.43 17.58 7.49
C GLU A 102 -3.54 18.06 8.45
N VAL A 103 -4.45 17.16 8.79
CA VAL A 103 -5.64 17.52 9.60
C VAL A 103 -5.30 17.63 11.09
N TYR A 104 -4.41 16.78 11.59
CA TYR A 104 -4.11 16.72 13.03
C TYR A 104 -2.72 17.28 13.40
N GLY A 105 -1.94 17.76 12.41
CA GLY A 105 -0.66 18.41 12.62
C GLY A 105 0.45 17.48 13.12
N ARG A 106 0.27 16.16 12.98
CA ARG A 106 1.26 15.16 13.41
C ARG A 106 1.34 14.00 12.44
N ARG A 107 2.53 13.74 11.96
CA ARG A 107 2.80 12.60 11.07
C ARG A 107 2.67 11.28 11.84
N PRO A 108 1.77 10.37 11.42
CA PRO A 108 1.74 9.01 11.95
C PRO A 108 3.04 8.29 11.59
N ALA A 109 3.63 7.56 12.54
CA ALA A 109 4.79 6.73 12.26
C ALA A 109 4.44 5.51 11.40
N TYR A 110 3.20 5.07 11.47
CA TYR A 110 2.67 3.92 10.72
C TYR A 110 1.16 4.03 10.52
N GLY A 111 0.63 3.19 9.66
CA GLY A 111 -0.81 2.93 9.53
C GLY A 111 -1.08 1.42 9.62
N ILE A 112 -2.35 1.04 9.66
CA ILE A 112 -2.79 -0.36 9.81
C ILE A 112 -3.65 -0.77 8.61
N ILE A 113 -3.35 -1.93 8.00
CA ILE A 113 -4.23 -2.61 7.05
C ILE A 113 -4.73 -3.89 7.71
N LYS A 114 -6.04 -3.98 7.91
CA LYS A 114 -6.71 -5.16 8.47
C LYS A 114 -7.43 -5.92 7.37
N TYR A 115 -6.92 -7.09 7.01
CA TYR A 115 -7.62 -8.06 6.18
C TYR A 115 -8.53 -8.95 7.03
N ALA A 116 -9.34 -9.78 6.40
CA ALA A 116 -10.22 -10.71 7.09
C ALA A 116 -9.48 -11.67 8.02
N ASP A 117 -8.27 -12.09 7.64
CA ASP A 117 -7.47 -13.11 8.31
C ASP A 117 -6.18 -12.58 8.96
N LYS A 118 -5.70 -11.40 8.57
CA LYS A 118 -4.41 -10.85 9.04
C LYS A 118 -4.46 -9.34 9.19
N THR A 119 -3.65 -8.82 10.11
CA THR A 119 -3.46 -7.39 10.31
C THR A 119 -1.99 -7.03 10.10
N PHE A 120 -1.73 -5.96 9.36
CA PHE A 120 -0.38 -5.48 9.06
C PHE A 120 -0.20 -4.05 9.55
N SER A 121 0.94 -3.78 10.16
CA SER A 121 1.45 -2.42 10.36
C SER A 121 2.32 -2.06 9.16
N VAL A 122 2.09 -0.89 8.58
CA VAL A 122 2.88 -0.35 7.48
C VAL A 122 3.54 0.93 7.94
N GLU A 123 4.86 0.95 7.99
CA GLU A 123 5.61 2.14 8.38
C GLU A 123 5.42 3.28 7.36
N ASN A 124 5.20 4.49 7.87
CA ASN A 124 5.07 5.70 7.07
C ASN A 124 6.44 6.33 6.82
N THR A 125 7.26 5.66 6.01
CA THR A 125 8.64 6.05 5.68
C THR A 125 8.68 7.20 4.66
N ASP A 126 9.81 7.91 4.59
CA ASP A 126 10.00 8.96 3.57
C ASP A 126 10.00 8.41 2.14
N PRO A 127 10.60 7.24 1.83
CA PRO A 127 10.47 6.64 0.51
C PRO A 127 9.03 6.33 0.12
N LEU A 128 8.20 5.80 1.04
CA LEU A 128 6.79 5.55 0.76
C LEU A 128 6.02 6.85 0.51
N ARG A 129 6.32 7.90 1.27
CA ARG A 129 5.74 9.24 1.06
C ARG A 129 6.11 9.80 -0.32
N SER A 130 7.39 9.73 -0.71
CA SER A 130 7.84 10.17 -2.04
C SER A 130 7.11 9.41 -3.13
N GLN A 131 7.04 8.10 -3.05
CA GLN A 131 6.30 7.27 -4.01
C GLN A 131 4.82 7.65 -4.12
N LEU A 132 4.16 7.95 -3.00
CA LEU A 132 2.78 8.46 -3.02
C LEU A 132 2.69 9.79 -3.78
N LEU A 133 3.59 10.73 -3.51
CA LEU A 133 3.57 12.05 -4.16
C LEU A 133 3.81 11.93 -5.67
N ASP A 134 4.74 11.08 -6.10
CA ASP A 134 4.99 10.79 -7.51
C ASP A 134 3.72 10.25 -8.20
N VAL A 135 3.04 9.28 -7.59
CA VAL A 135 1.77 8.74 -8.10
C VAL A 135 0.67 9.81 -8.17
N LEU A 136 0.57 10.68 -7.17
CA LEU A 136 -0.40 11.78 -7.19
C LEU A 136 -0.10 12.77 -8.32
N ASP A 137 1.16 13.03 -8.62
CA ASP A 137 1.56 13.92 -9.72
C ASP A 137 1.33 13.28 -11.08
N GLU A 138 1.61 11.98 -11.25
CA GLU A 138 1.24 11.21 -12.44
C GLU A 138 -0.28 11.25 -12.69
N MET A 139 -1.10 11.02 -11.65
CA MET A 139 -2.56 11.09 -11.74
C MET A 139 -3.04 12.47 -12.18
N ARG A 140 -2.43 13.55 -11.68
CA ARG A 140 -2.76 14.92 -12.07
C ARG A 140 -2.35 15.22 -13.52
N GLY A 141 -1.18 14.75 -13.94
CA GLY A 141 -0.73 14.82 -15.32
C GLY A 141 -1.73 14.16 -16.26
N ALA A 142 -2.12 12.92 -15.97
CA ALA A 142 -3.10 12.17 -16.75
C ALA A 142 -4.47 12.88 -16.82
N LEU A 143 -4.91 13.49 -15.71
CA LEU A 143 -6.14 14.28 -15.68
C LEU A 143 -6.04 15.56 -16.54
N HIS A 144 -4.89 16.21 -16.54
CA HIS A 144 -4.65 17.41 -17.34
C HIS A 144 -4.60 17.10 -18.82
N GLU A 145 -3.97 16.00 -19.20
CA GLU A 145 -3.86 15.50 -20.57
C GLU A 145 -5.17 14.89 -21.09
N GLY A 146 -6.12 14.59 -20.21
CA GLY A 146 -7.38 13.92 -20.54
C GLY A 146 -7.21 12.47 -20.99
N ALA A 147 -6.04 11.88 -20.73
CA ALA A 147 -5.70 10.51 -21.15
C ALA A 147 -4.97 9.76 -20.03
N ALA A 148 -5.39 8.56 -19.75
CA ALA A 148 -4.70 7.63 -18.87
C ALA A 148 -4.47 6.32 -19.62
N GLN A 149 -3.21 5.98 -19.87
CA GLN A 149 -2.85 4.75 -20.55
C GLN A 149 -2.94 3.54 -19.62
N ARG A 150 -3.22 2.37 -20.19
CA ARG A 150 -3.22 1.12 -19.47
C ARG A 150 -1.79 0.76 -19.02
N SER A 151 -1.61 0.55 -17.73
CA SER A 151 -0.30 0.25 -17.10
C SER A 151 0.03 -1.25 -16.98
N HIS A 152 -0.71 -2.14 -17.66
CA HIS A 152 -0.54 -3.60 -17.55
C HIS A 152 -0.92 -4.33 -18.83
N ALA A 153 -0.44 -5.57 -18.99
CA ALA A 153 -0.78 -6.48 -20.07
C ALA A 153 -1.57 -7.72 -19.58
N ASP A 154 -2.28 -7.62 -18.46
CA ASP A 154 -3.03 -8.73 -17.86
C ASP A 154 -4.53 -8.60 -18.18
N VAL A 155 -5.04 -9.54 -18.98
CA VAL A 155 -6.47 -9.65 -19.35
C VAL A 155 -7.37 -9.75 -18.12
N ARG A 156 -6.95 -10.47 -17.06
CA ARG A 156 -7.76 -10.65 -15.84
C ARG A 156 -7.99 -9.34 -15.12
N ARG A 157 -7.02 -8.43 -15.16
CA ARG A 157 -7.19 -7.08 -14.60
C ARG A 157 -8.19 -6.27 -15.40
N CYS A 158 -8.20 -6.40 -16.73
CA CYS A 158 -9.22 -5.79 -17.59
C CYS A 158 -10.61 -6.37 -17.32
N LEU A 159 -10.74 -7.68 -17.15
CA LEU A 159 -12.02 -8.33 -16.85
C LEU A 159 -12.65 -7.86 -15.53
N GLY A 160 -11.82 -7.57 -14.52
CA GLY A 160 -12.25 -7.03 -13.22
C GLY A 160 -12.29 -5.49 -13.14
N CYS A 161 -12.00 -4.78 -14.23
CA CYS A 161 -11.88 -3.32 -14.22
C CYS A 161 -13.25 -2.64 -14.38
N GLY A 162 -13.61 -1.76 -13.46
CA GLY A 162 -14.86 -0.98 -13.54
C GLY A 162 -14.93 -0.02 -14.73
N TYR A 163 -13.79 0.33 -15.32
CA TYR A 163 -13.69 1.21 -16.50
C TYR A 163 -13.56 0.46 -17.82
N ARG A 164 -13.70 -0.88 -17.81
CA ARG A 164 -13.51 -1.71 -19.01
C ARG A 164 -14.35 -1.27 -20.21
N HIS A 165 -15.58 -0.83 -19.97
CA HIS A 165 -16.51 -0.41 -21.01
C HIS A 165 -16.13 0.93 -21.68
N ALA A 166 -15.36 1.77 -20.99
CA ALA A 166 -14.92 3.08 -21.47
C ALA A 166 -13.42 3.10 -21.82
N CYS A 167 -12.73 1.95 -21.77
CA CYS A 167 -11.29 1.88 -22.02
C CYS A 167 -11.01 1.43 -23.45
N ASP A 168 -10.35 2.29 -24.24
CA ASP A 168 -9.97 1.99 -25.64
C ASP A 168 -8.82 0.97 -25.71
N GLU A 169 -8.03 0.85 -24.65
CA GLU A 169 -6.90 -0.09 -24.56
C GLU A 169 -7.26 -1.41 -23.86
N ARG A 170 -8.56 -1.73 -23.67
CA ARG A 170 -8.95 -2.97 -22.99
C ARG A 170 -8.44 -4.21 -23.73
N LEU A 171 -7.94 -5.15 -22.98
CA LEU A 171 -7.60 -6.48 -23.47
C LEU A 171 -8.86 -7.35 -23.56
N ALA A 172 -8.93 -8.16 -24.62
CA ALA A 172 -10.06 -9.05 -24.88
C ALA A 172 -10.04 -10.28 -23.97
#